data_447d9d01cb7284321b5a69cf4d2a5737
#
_entry.id   447d9d01cb7284321b5a69cf4d2a5737
#
_cell.length_a   1.000
_cell.length_b   1.000
_cell.length_c   1.000
_cell.angle_alpha   90.00
_cell.angle_beta   90.00
_cell.angle_gamma   90.00
#
_symmetry.space_group_name_H-M   'P 1'
#
loop_
_entity.id
_entity.type
_entity.pdbx_description
1 polymer ?
#
loop_
_entity_poly.entity_id
_entity_poly.type
_entity_poly.pdbx_seq_one_letter_code
_entity_poly.pdbx_strand_id
1 'polypeptide(L)'
;MLQPINVSLESLNLITLAPMLIAIAGGLVILVLDLINEKLHKSLYVMLTILILVVDFGATLGLNVNERGFFDVMLIDGISIISQLMIIVGSIIFIPLALTSKRFHEYSYPEFFALFLFMIAGFQFMVASDNLILIFVGLETASLSLYTLIALHNRANSYEAAVKYFTMGALAAAFFAMGSAVVYALTGSVELYKVAEVMATRLNETGLMIAIFGSAVLLLVAFSFKLSLFPFHTWAPDVYEGASAPLAGYMSVVPKIAAFVVSIRIFGMYIDLGVEWVRVTILVLAVLTMTLANIMALVQEDVKRMLAYSSISHAGFIMAALALDTTEGTTSIFLYYALFMFTNLGAFAMLWISRHKNRRFDKRYDHPYEKFAGFIHIMPVGAVIMGLFMLSLAGVPPFSVFWGKIYVMQAAVNSGYIWLAIVMGLNSAIAAYYYLKLIVYMFLMDPVKDVDTIYYNLSKPLMAVIGMATLATVGAIFYIQPLISYLYYMISASGY
;
A
#
# COMPACT_ATOMS: atom_id res chain seq x y z
N MET A 1 33.13 24.96 25.75
CA MET A 1 33.68 23.60 25.51
C MET A 1 32.51 22.70 25.24
N LEU A 2 32.44 22.09 24.09
CA LEU A 2 31.44 21.04 23.81
C LEU A 2 31.74 19.83 24.74
N GLN A 3 30.81 19.45 25.56
CA GLN A 3 30.96 18.23 26.36
C GLN A 3 31.02 17.03 25.41
N PRO A 4 31.95 16.06 25.63
CA PRO A 4 31.97 14.86 24.81
C PRO A 4 30.66 14.11 24.97
N ILE A 5 30.02 13.80 23.86
CA ILE A 5 28.81 12.97 23.85
C ILE A 5 29.26 11.55 24.19
N ASN A 6 29.02 11.12 25.42
CA ASN A 6 29.24 9.72 25.82
C ASN A 6 28.08 8.87 25.30
N VAL A 7 28.28 8.24 24.16
CA VAL A 7 27.33 7.29 23.57
C VAL A 7 27.71 5.89 24.04
N SER A 8 26.83 5.27 24.83
CA SER A 8 26.93 3.83 25.13
C SER A 8 26.16 3.03 24.08
N LEU A 9 26.59 1.81 23.76
CA LEU A 9 25.86 0.92 22.85
C LEU A 9 24.44 0.60 23.37
N GLU A 10 24.27 0.58 24.68
CA GLU A 10 22.98 0.36 25.34
C GLU A 10 22.01 1.54 25.10
N SER A 11 22.52 2.79 25.15
CA SER A 11 21.72 3.99 24.89
C SER A 11 21.28 4.12 23.43
N LEU A 12 21.94 3.42 22.50
CA LEU A 12 21.55 3.42 21.09
C LEU A 12 20.34 2.56 20.79
N ASN A 13 20.02 1.57 21.65
CA ASN A 13 18.93 0.60 21.43
C ASN A 13 18.84 0.11 19.98
N LEU A 14 19.96 -0.47 19.48
CA LEU A 14 20.09 -0.87 18.07
C LEU A 14 19.10 -1.97 17.64
N ILE A 15 18.45 -2.64 18.60
CA ILE A 15 17.45 -3.67 18.30
C ILE A 15 16.25 -3.09 17.55
N THR A 16 15.95 -1.80 17.73
CA THR A 16 14.88 -1.10 17.00
C THR A 16 15.13 -1.01 15.49
N LEU A 17 16.39 -1.14 15.07
CA LEU A 17 16.79 -1.17 13.66
C LEU A 17 16.84 -2.60 13.07
N ALA A 18 16.69 -3.64 13.90
CA ALA A 18 16.91 -5.03 13.46
C ALA A 18 16.10 -5.41 12.22
N PRO A 19 14.78 -5.10 12.09
CA PRO A 19 14.02 -5.44 10.89
C PRO A 19 14.62 -4.85 9.61
N MET A 20 14.91 -3.54 9.61
CA MET A 20 15.47 -2.84 8.46
C MET A 20 16.86 -3.35 8.08
N LEU A 21 17.71 -3.62 9.08
CA LEU A 21 19.05 -4.17 8.87
C LEU A 21 19.00 -5.60 8.30
N ILE A 22 18.05 -6.43 8.71
CA ILE A 22 17.83 -7.76 8.15
C ILE A 22 17.47 -7.65 6.66
N ALA A 23 16.54 -6.78 6.31
CA ALA A 23 16.14 -6.56 4.92
C ALA A 23 17.31 -6.02 4.07
N ILE A 24 18.05 -5.01 4.56
CA ILE A 24 19.21 -4.43 3.85
C ILE A 24 20.32 -5.48 3.69
N ALA A 25 20.72 -6.14 4.78
CA ALA A 25 21.75 -7.17 4.73
C ALA A 25 21.36 -8.33 3.81
N GLY A 26 20.08 -8.72 3.84
CA GLY A 26 19.53 -9.73 2.92
C GLY A 26 19.65 -9.34 1.45
N GLY A 27 19.33 -8.09 1.11
CA GLY A 27 19.51 -7.56 -0.25
C GLY A 27 20.98 -7.57 -0.69
N LEU A 28 21.89 -7.14 0.19
CA LEU A 28 23.34 -7.20 -0.08
C LEU A 28 23.84 -8.63 -0.24
N VAL A 29 23.39 -9.58 0.59
CA VAL A 29 23.75 -11.00 0.46
C VAL A 29 23.32 -11.56 -0.89
N ILE A 30 22.12 -11.23 -1.39
CA ILE A 30 21.65 -11.66 -2.71
C ILE A 30 22.60 -11.16 -3.81
N LEU A 31 23.00 -9.88 -3.78
CA LEU A 31 23.91 -9.31 -4.78
C LEU A 31 25.29 -9.94 -4.72
N VAL A 32 25.83 -10.18 -3.52
CA VAL A 32 27.13 -10.84 -3.34
C VAL A 32 27.10 -12.28 -3.83
N LEU A 33 26.03 -13.03 -3.56
CA LEU A 33 25.87 -14.40 -4.04
C LEU A 33 25.82 -14.48 -5.57
N ASP A 34 25.14 -13.53 -6.22
CA ASP A 34 25.12 -13.46 -7.68
C ASP A 34 26.50 -13.14 -8.26
N LEU A 35 27.24 -12.21 -7.65
CA LEU A 35 28.61 -11.87 -8.05
C LEU A 35 29.57 -13.06 -7.96
N ILE A 36 29.38 -13.94 -6.96
CA ILE A 36 30.20 -15.17 -6.80
C ILE A 36 29.80 -16.21 -7.82
N ASN A 37 28.54 -16.34 -8.15
CA ASN A 37 28.02 -17.37 -9.08
C ASN A 37 26.83 -16.86 -9.91
N GLU A 38 27.10 -16.32 -11.09
CA GLU A 38 26.12 -15.78 -12.05
C GLU A 38 25.11 -16.83 -12.60
N LYS A 39 25.30 -18.12 -12.30
CA LYS A 39 24.46 -19.22 -12.82
C LYS A 39 23.39 -19.69 -11.81
N LEU A 40 23.18 -18.96 -10.73
CA LEU A 40 22.19 -19.32 -9.73
C LEU A 40 20.78 -19.26 -10.30
N HIS A 41 19.98 -20.25 -9.97
CA HIS A 41 18.60 -20.31 -10.44
C HIS A 41 17.69 -19.34 -9.64
N LYS A 42 16.79 -18.66 -10.31
CA LYS A 42 15.86 -17.69 -9.67
C LYS A 42 15.08 -18.24 -8.47
N SER A 43 14.85 -19.56 -8.40
CA SER A 43 14.21 -20.19 -7.26
C SER A 43 15.00 -20.03 -5.97
N LEU A 44 16.34 -19.97 -6.05
CA LEU A 44 17.20 -19.72 -4.89
C LEU A 44 16.98 -18.29 -4.36
N TYR A 45 16.95 -17.29 -5.24
CA TYR A 45 16.69 -15.90 -4.85
C TYR A 45 15.30 -15.71 -4.20
N VAL A 46 14.27 -16.39 -4.76
CA VAL A 46 12.93 -16.40 -4.13
C VAL A 46 12.98 -17.05 -2.75
N MET A 47 13.63 -18.21 -2.60
CA MET A 47 13.74 -18.90 -1.31
C MET A 47 14.51 -18.05 -0.28
N LEU A 48 15.63 -17.46 -0.68
CA LEU A 48 16.40 -16.56 0.19
C LEU A 48 15.59 -15.34 0.61
N THR A 49 14.88 -14.71 -0.33
CA THR A 49 14.00 -13.56 -0.03
C THR A 49 12.93 -13.95 0.97
N ILE A 50 12.26 -15.10 0.79
CA ILE A 50 11.26 -15.59 1.75
C ILE A 50 11.89 -15.85 3.12
N LEU A 51 13.08 -16.49 3.17
CA LEU A 51 13.78 -16.74 4.43
C LEU A 51 14.12 -15.43 5.16
N ILE A 52 14.66 -14.45 4.43
CA ILE A 52 14.99 -13.13 4.99
C ILE A 52 13.72 -12.47 5.55
N LEU A 53 12.61 -12.51 4.81
CA LEU A 53 11.33 -11.93 5.26
C LEU A 53 10.75 -12.67 6.47
N VAL A 54 10.94 -13.98 6.59
CA VAL A 54 10.52 -14.76 7.78
C VAL A 54 11.38 -14.40 8.98
N VAL A 55 12.68 -14.21 8.81
CA VAL A 55 13.58 -13.74 9.89
C VAL A 55 13.22 -12.32 10.30
N ASP A 56 12.95 -11.43 9.35
CA ASP A 56 12.49 -10.07 9.58
C ASP A 56 11.14 -10.04 10.33
N PHE A 57 10.19 -10.89 9.95
CA PHE A 57 8.93 -11.07 10.66
C PHE A 57 9.14 -11.48 12.13
N GLY A 58 10.04 -12.45 12.36
CA GLY A 58 10.41 -12.87 13.73
C GLY A 58 11.06 -11.75 14.53
N ALA A 59 11.96 -10.97 13.92
CA ALA A 59 12.59 -9.82 14.56
C ALA A 59 11.56 -8.74 14.91
N THR A 60 10.63 -8.45 13.99
CA THR A 60 9.54 -7.47 14.23
C THR A 60 8.62 -7.89 15.38
N LEU A 61 8.29 -9.20 15.50
CA LEU A 61 7.51 -9.72 16.63
C LEU A 61 8.25 -9.64 17.96
N GLY A 62 9.57 -9.63 17.94
CA GLY A 62 10.41 -9.50 19.14
C GLY A 62 10.61 -8.08 19.63
N LEU A 63 10.10 -7.07 18.92
CA LEU A 63 10.17 -5.67 19.36
C LEU A 63 9.17 -5.38 20.47
N ASN A 64 9.60 -4.56 21.43
CA ASN A 64 8.71 -4.09 22.48
C ASN A 64 7.96 -2.83 22.04
N VAL A 65 6.73 -2.69 22.52
CA VAL A 65 5.90 -1.51 22.22
C VAL A 65 6.36 -0.31 23.04
N ASN A 66 6.32 0.89 22.43
CA ASN A 66 6.70 2.18 23.04
C ASN A 66 8.19 2.31 23.38
N GLU A 67 9.05 1.72 22.55
CA GLU A 67 10.49 1.92 22.64
C GLU A 67 10.96 2.97 21.63
N ARG A 68 11.94 3.78 22.05
CA ARG A 68 12.73 4.64 21.18
C ARG A 68 14.15 4.10 21.06
N GLY A 69 14.76 4.34 19.93
CA GLY A 69 16.13 3.92 19.66
C GLY A 69 16.82 4.78 18.64
N PHE A 70 18.09 4.50 18.43
CA PHE A 70 18.95 5.18 17.49
C PHE A 70 18.87 6.72 17.60
N PHE A 71 19.27 7.25 18.75
CA PHE A 71 19.21 8.69 19.08
C PHE A 71 17.76 9.26 19.08
N ASP A 72 16.79 8.49 19.52
CA ASP A 72 15.36 8.83 19.54
C ASP A 72 14.69 9.01 18.15
N VAL A 73 15.42 8.72 17.06
CA VAL A 73 14.92 8.85 15.69
C VAL A 73 13.95 7.71 15.34
N MET A 74 14.14 6.53 15.96
CA MET A 74 13.24 5.39 15.80
C MET A 74 12.15 5.41 16.87
N LEU A 75 10.91 5.16 16.44
CA LEU A 75 9.75 5.00 17.30
C LEU A 75 9.09 3.65 17.02
N ILE A 76 9.21 2.74 17.97
CA ILE A 76 8.57 1.42 17.92
C ILE A 76 7.33 1.45 18.80
N ASP A 77 6.20 1.70 18.19
CA ASP A 77 4.88 1.65 18.83
C ASP A 77 4.03 0.54 18.22
N GLY A 78 2.83 0.34 18.72
CA GLY A 78 1.93 -0.69 18.18
C GLY A 78 1.59 -0.50 16.72
N ILE A 79 1.46 0.77 16.26
CA ILE A 79 1.21 1.12 14.85
C ILE A 79 2.40 0.70 13.99
N SER A 80 3.63 0.96 14.42
CA SER A 80 4.84 0.58 13.67
C SER A 80 4.97 -0.94 13.55
N ILE A 81 4.75 -1.68 14.65
CA ILE A 81 4.82 -3.15 14.64
C ILE A 81 3.78 -3.75 13.69
N ILE A 82 2.50 -3.36 13.83
CA ILE A 82 1.43 -3.85 12.95
C ILE A 82 1.76 -3.56 11.49
N SER A 83 2.21 -2.35 11.19
CA SER A 83 2.50 -1.95 9.81
C SER A 83 3.66 -2.73 9.21
N GLN A 84 4.74 -2.93 9.97
CA GLN A 84 5.87 -3.75 9.53
C GLN A 84 5.42 -5.20 9.27
N LEU A 85 4.63 -5.80 10.18
CA LEU A 85 4.08 -7.15 9.98
C LEU A 85 3.21 -7.23 8.72
N MET A 86 2.36 -6.24 8.47
CA MET A 86 1.52 -6.20 7.25
C MET A 86 2.36 -6.04 5.97
N ILE A 87 3.40 -5.20 5.98
CA ILE A 87 4.34 -5.02 4.88
C ILE A 87 5.04 -6.34 4.57
N ILE A 88 5.55 -7.04 5.60
CA ILE A 88 6.26 -8.31 5.46
C ILE A 88 5.31 -9.40 4.94
N VAL A 89 4.11 -9.53 5.51
CA VAL A 89 3.11 -10.53 5.08
C VAL A 89 2.71 -10.31 3.62
N GLY A 90 2.41 -9.06 3.23
CA GLY A 90 2.12 -8.72 1.83
C GLY A 90 3.27 -9.09 0.89
N SER A 91 4.51 -8.90 1.34
CA SER A 91 5.72 -9.23 0.60
C SER A 91 5.95 -10.73 0.47
N ILE A 92 5.70 -11.50 1.54
CA ILE A 92 5.77 -12.98 1.51
C ILE A 92 4.72 -13.56 0.55
N ILE A 93 3.52 -12.98 0.50
CA ILE A 93 2.47 -13.40 -0.44
C ILE A 93 2.86 -13.07 -1.89
N PHE A 94 3.47 -11.91 -2.12
CA PHE A 94 3.83 -11.45 -3.46
C PHE A 94 5.01 -12.21 -4.07
N ILE A 95 6.09 -12.43 -3.32
CA ILE A 95 7.37 -12.89 -3.90
C ILE A 95 7.33 -14.27 -4.59
N PRO A 96 6.50 -15.27 -4.18
CA PRO A 96 6.36 -16.53 -4.89
C PRO A 96 5.83 -16.35 -6.32
N LEU A 97 5.12 -15.25 -6.62
CA LEU A 97 4.65 -14.94 -7.97
C LEU A 97 5.80 -14.75 -8.96
N ALA A 98 7.01 -14.44 -8.50
CA ALA A 98 8.21 -14.39 -9.31
C ALA A 98 8.56 -15.74 -9.97
N LEU A 99 8.14 -16.88 -9.40
CA LEU A 99 8.37 -18.21 -9.97
C LEU A 99 7.41 -18.58 -11.10
N THR A 100 6.37 -17.78 -11.34
CA THR A 100 5.21 -18.20 -12.15
C THR A 100 5.43 -18.16 -13.66
N SER A 101 6.48 -17.55 -14.19
CA SER A 101 6.68 -17.47 -15.63
C SER A 101 8.14 -17.41 -16.07
N LYS A 102 8.47 -18.25 -17.07
CA LYS A 102 9.74 -18.17 -17.79
C LYS A 102 9.83 -17.00 -18.77
N ARG A 103 8.70 -16.33 -19.05
CA ARG A 103 8.61 -15.28 -20.10
C ARG A 103 8.80 -13.86 -19.58
N PHE A 104 8.90 -13.67 -18.26
CA PHE A 104 9.09 -12.37 -17.65
C PHE A 104 10.53 -12.21 -17.22
N HIS A 105 11.20 -11.28 -17.87
CA HIS A 105 12.62 -11.04 -17.65
C HIS A 105 12.88 -10.37 -16.30
N GLU A 106 11.93 -9.60 -15.75
CA GLU A 106 12.09 -8.87 -14.48
C GLU A 106 12.53 -9.75 -13.31
N TYR A 107 11.94 -10.94 -13.19
CA TYR A 107 12.27 -11.89 -12.12
C TYR A 107 13.47 -12.78 -12.42
N SER A 108 14.16 -12.54 -13.52
CA SER A 108 15.41 -13.25 -13.86
C SER A 108 16.64 -12.51 -13.34
N TYR A 109 16.47 -11.26 -12.92
CA TYR A 109 17.55 -10.44 -12.39
C TYR A 109 17.63 -10.54 -10.87
N PRO A 110 18.80 -10.87 -10.28
CA PRO A 110 19.00 -10.89 -8.83
C PRO A 110 18.77 -9.49 -8.21
N GLU A 111 19.05 -8.43 -8.96
CA GLU A 111 18.79 -7.04 -8.59
C GLU A 111 17.32 -6.79 -8.26
N PHE A 112 16.41 -7.52 -8.91
CA PHE A 112 14.98 -7.43 -8.56
C PHE A 112 14.75 -7.75 -7.08
N PHE A 113 15.34 -8.84 -6.58
CA PHE A 113 15.15 -9.31 -5.20
C PHE A 113 15.86 -8.40 -4.19
N ALA A 114 17.05 -7.90 -4.54
CA ALA A 114 17.77 -6.95 -3.71
C ALA A 114 17.02 -5.62 -3.58
N LEU A 115 16.58 -5.04 -4.69
CA LEU A 115 15.78 -3.81 -4.71
C LEU A 115 14.44 -3.99 -3.99
N PHE A 116 13.84 -5.18 -4.09
CA PHE A 116 12.62 -5.51 -3.38
C PHE A 116 12.82 -5.49 -1.86
N LEU A 117 13.93 -6.03 -1.35
CA LEU A 117 14.28 -5.97 0.07
C LEU A 117 14.66 -4.56 0.52
N PHE A 118 15.37 -3.77 -0.29
CA PHE A 118 15.65 -2.36 0.02
C PHE A 118 14.38 -1.52 0.06
N MET A 119 13.42 -1.80 -0.82
CA MET A 119 12.09 -1.19 -0.77
C MET A 119 11.37 -1.48 0.55
N ILE A 120 11.41 -2.73 1.02
CA ILE A 120 10.81 -3.13 2.30
C ILE A 120 11.48 -2.40 3.45
N ALA A 121 12.81 -2.36 3.50
CA ALA A 121 13.56 -1.58 4.50
C ALA A 121 13.14 -0.11 4.49
N GLY A 122 12.97 0.50 3.31
CA GLY A 122 12.47 1.87 3.17
C GLY A 122 11.09 2.05 3.80
N PHE A 123 10.15 1.14 3.54
CA PHE A 123 8.82 1.20 4.17
C PHE A 123 8.89 0.99 5.69
N GLN A 124 9.76 0.10 6.17
CA GLN A 124 9.95 -0.12 7.59
C GLN A 124 10.52 1.14 8.28
N PHE A 125 11.48 1.85 7.68
CA PHE A 125 11.94 3.15 8.18
C PHE A 125 10.82 4.18 8.23
N MET A 126 9.95 4.24 7.22
CA MET A 126 8.80 5.16 7.22
C MET A 126 7.86 4.91 8.40
N VAL A 127 7.51 3.65 8.67
CA VAL A 127 6.49 3.31 9.67
C VAL A 127 7.04 3.28 11.11
N ALA A 128 8.33 3.10 11.27
CA ALA A 128 9.01 3.01 12.56
C ALA A 128 9.74 4.32 12.94
N SER A 129 9.28 5.47 12.45
CA SER A 129 9.85 6.76 12.81
C SER A 129 8.80 7.86 12.91
N ASP A 130 9.06 8.83 13.78
CA ASP A 130 8.39 10.13 13.85
C ASP A 130 9.33 11.30 13.49
N ASN A 131 10.49 10.98 12.93
CA ASN A 131 11.46 11.96 12.46
C ASN A 131 11.30 12.22 10.95
N LEU A 132 11.00 13.45 10.55
CA LEU A 132 10.74 13.83 9.16
C LEU A 132 11.89 13.51 8.21
N ILE A 133 13.15 13.57 8.67
CA ILE A 133 14.31 13.22 7.83
C ILE A 133 14.36 11.71 7.59
N LEU A 134 14.20 10.89 8.62
CA LEU A 134 14.21 9.44 8.45
C LEU A 134 13.02 8.93 7.64
N ILE A 135 11.84 9.52 7.84
CA ILE A 135 10.66 9.27 6.99
C ILE A 135 10.97 9.59 5.53
N PHE A 136 11.64 10.73 5.24
CA PHE A 136 12.04 11.08 3.88
C PHE A 136 13.02 10.08 3.27
N VAL A 137 14.06 9.69 4.02
CA VAL A 137 15.04 8.69 3.56
C VAL A 137 14.34 7.35 3.26
N GLY A 138 13.47 6.90 4.15
CA GLY A 138 12.68 5.67 3.94
C GLY A 138 11.79 5.76 2.70
N LEU A 139 11.09 6.89 2.54
CA LEU A 139 10.21 7.18 1.41
C LEU A 139 10.97 7.14 0.07
N GLU A 140 12.14 7.78 0.00
CA GLU A 140 12.93 7.81 -1.24
C GLU A 140 13.59 6.46 -1.52
N THR A 141 14.11 5.77 -0.50
CA THR A 141 14.67 4.41 -0.65
C THR A 141 13.63 3.45 -1.26
N ALA A 142 12.41 3.46 -0.73
CA ALA A 142 11.32 2.65 -1.25
C ALA A 142 10.89 3.07 -2.65
N SER A 143 10.82 4.39 -2.92
CA SER A 143 10.36 4.93 -4.19
C SER A 143 11.31 4.65 -5.33
N LEU A 144 12.62 4.91 -5.15
CA LEU A 144 13.65 4.65 -6.16
C LEU A 144 13.71 3.16 -6.51
N SER A 145 13.57 2.29 -5.49
CA SER A 145 13.46 0.85 -5.70
C SER A 145 12.24 0.50 -6.56
N LEU A 146 11.06 1.05 -6.26
CA LEU A 146 9.83 0.80 -7.04
C LEU A 146 9.92 1.28 -8.48
N TYR A 147 10.51 2.47 -8.74
CA TYR A 147 10.67 2.97 -10.10
C TYR A 147 11.50 2.00 -10.95
N THR A 148 12.58 1.49 -10.36
CA THR A 148 13.44 0.50 -11.02
C THR A 148 12.74 -0.84 -11.20
N LEU A 149 12.02 -1.35 -10.19
CA LEU A 149 11.27 -2.61 -10.28
C LEU A 149 10.20 -2.57 -11.39
N ILE A 150 9.55 -1.43 -11.63
CA ILE A 150 8.60 -1.26 -12.74
C ILE A 150 9.34 -1.31 -14.09
N ALA A 151 10.48 -0.62 -14.20
CA ALA A 151 11.27 -0.59 -15.42
C ALA A 151 11.81 -1.98 -15.81
N LEU A 152 12.17 -2.82 -14.82
CA LEU A 152 12.67 -4.18 -15.05
C LEU A 152 11.67 -5.10 -15.76
N HIS A 153 10.39 -4.73 -15.86
CA HIS A 153 9.41 -5.45 -16.68
C HIS A 153 9.74 -5.40 -18.18
N ASN A 154 10.65 -4.52 -18.57
CA ASN A 154 11.30 -4.44 -19.89
C ASN A 154 10.33 -4.34 -21.08
N ARG A 155 9.36 -3.43 -20.99
CA ARG A 155 8.40 -3.08 -22.04
C ARG A 155 8.36 -1.57 -22.23
N ALA A 156 8.01 -1.10 -23.43
CA ALA A 156 7.87 0.33 -23.69
C ALA A 156 6.93 1.02 -22.68
N ASN A 157 5.76 0.42 -22.42
CA ASN A 157 4.80 0.93 -21.44
C ASN A 157 5.36 0.93 -20.01
N SER A 158 6.23 -0.02 -19.67
CA SER A 158 6.84 -0.09 -18.33
C SER A 158 7.90 0.98 -18.13
N TYR A 159 8.66 1.31 -19.17
CA TYR A 159 9.61 2.42 -19.11
C TYR A 159 8.88 3.77 -19.00
N GLU A 160 7.82 3.96 -19.79
CA GLU A 160 6.97 5.15 -19.68
C GLU A 160 6.36 5.27 -18.28
N ALA A 161 5.82 4.19 -17.73
CA ALA A 161 5.26 4.13 -16.40
C ALA A 161 6.31 4.46 -15.32
N ALA A 162 7.52 3.90 -15.42
CA ALA A 162 8.61 4.16 -14.50
C ALA A 162 9.03 5.64 -14.53
N VAL A 163 9.17 6.24 -15.72
CA VAL A 163 9.51 7.66 -15.86
C VAL A 163 8.39 8.56 -15.34
N LYS A 164 7.13 8.28 -15.64
CA LYS A 164 5.97 9.01 -15.09
C LYS A 164 5.97 8.96 -13.56
N TYR A 165 6.18 7.78 -12.98
CA TYR A 165 6.18 7.60 -11.53
C TYR A 165 7.37 8.32 -10.88
N PHE A 166 8.56 8.25 -11.49
CA PHE A 166 9.75 8.96 -11.02
C PHE A 166 9.55 10.48 -11.06
N THR A 167 9.12 11.05 -12.18
CA THR A 167 9.00 12.52 -12.33
C THR A 167 7.95 13.09 -11.37
N MET A 168 6.80 12.47 -11.28
CA MET A 168 5.74 12.89 -10.35
C MET A 168 6.12 12.61 -8.89
N GLY A 169 6.85 11.52 -8.64
CA GLY A 169 7.34 11.18 -7.31
C GLY A 169 8.40 12.14 -6.80
N ALA A 170 9.35 12.55 -7.66
CA ALA A 170 10.37 13.55 -7.35
C ALA A 170 9.74 14.91 -7.00
N LEU A 171 8.66 15.30 -7.72
CA LEU A 171 7.91 16.50 -7.38
C LEU A 171 7.24 16.39 -5.99
N ALA A 172 6.63 15.24 -5.69
CA ALA A 172 6.04 15.00 -4.38
C ALA A 172 7.08 15.00 -3.25
N ALA A 173 8.28 14.45 -3.50
CA ALA A 173 9.40 14.48 -2.58
C ALA A 173 9.88 15.92 -2.32
N ALA A 174 9.90 16.78 -3.33
CA ALA A 174 10.21 18.19 -3.17
C ALA A 174 9.17 18.92 -2.29
N PHE A 175 7.87 18.62 -2.45
CA PHE A 175 6.83 19.14 -1.56
C PHE A 175 7.01 18.66 -0.12
N PHE A 176 7.35 17.39 0.08
CA PHE A 176 7.63 16.84 1.42
C PHE A 176 8.83 17.54 2.05
N ALA A 177 9.94 17.66 1.33
CA ALA A 177 11.16 18.31 1.80
C ALA A 177 10.91 19.80 2.15
N MET A 178 10.18 20.52 1.30
CA MET A 178 9.83 21.93 1.55
C MET A 178 8.91 22.06 2.77
N GLY A 179 7.87 21.21 2.88
CA GLY A 179 6.97 21.20 4.05
C GLY A 179 7.73 20.92 5.34
N SER A 180 8.64 19.95 5.33
CA SER A 180 9.50 19.61 6.47
C SER A 180 10.48 20.75 6.80
N ALA A 181 11.03 21.44 5.80
CA ALA A 181 11.90 22.59 6.01
C ALA A 181 11.15 23.77 6.67
N VAL A 182 9.90 24.01 6.28
CA VAL A 182 9.04 25.02 6.92
C VAL A 182 8.77 24.62 8.37
N VAL A 183 8.41 23.36 8.64
CA VAL A 183 8.23 22.84 10.01
C VAL A 183 9.48 23.05 10.84
N TYR A 184 10.65 22.70 10.31
CA TYR A 184 11.93 22.91 11.00
C TYR A 184 12.22 24.40 11.26
N ALA A 185 11.99 25.26 10.29
CA ALA A 185 12.19 26.71 10.46
C ALA A 185 11.29 27.31 11.56
N LEU A 186 10.08 26.75 11.75
CA LEU A 186 9.12 27.21 12.76
C LEU A 186 9.45 26.70 14.16
N THR A 187 9.97 25.48 14.27
CA THR A 187 10.04 24.75 15.54
C THR A 187 11.48 24.43 15.98
N GLY A 188 12.45 24.47 15.06
CA GLY A 188 13.82 24.04 15.32
C GLY A 188 13.99 22.51 15.43
N SER A 189 12.93 21.73 15.13
CA SER A 189 12.93 20.26 15.23
C SER A 189 12.35 19.59 13.98
N VAL A 190 12.75 18.36 13.74
CA VAL A 190 12.20 17.45 12.73
C VAL A 190 11.48 16.24 13.38
N GLU A 191 11.49 16.16 14.70
CA GLU A 191 10.80 15.12 15.48
C GLU A 191 9.38 15.57 15.79
N LEU A 192 8.37 14.83 15.32
CA LEU A 192 6.97 15.27 15.35
C LEU A 192 6.48 15.60 16.77
N TYR A 193 6.90 14.85 17.78
CA TYR A 193 6.49 15.15 19.16
C TYR A 193 7.03 16.51 19.66
N LYS A 194 8.31 16.86 19.34
CA LYS A 194 8.87 18.17 19.67
C LYS A 194 8.25 19.28 18.83
N VAL A 195 7.95 18.97 17.56
CA VAL A 195 7.23 19.88 16.66
C VAL A 195 5.86 20.22 17.25
N ALA A 196 5.10 19.21 17.70
CA ALA A 196 3.79 19.41 18.32
C ALA A 196 3.88 20.29 19.57
N GLU A 197 4.84 20.01 20.46
CA GLU A 197 5.06 20.79 21.69
C GLU A 197 5.34 22.28 21.40
N VAL A 198 6.26 22.58 20.47
CA VAL A 198 6.59 23.96 20.10
C VAL A 198 5.42 24.64 19.40
N MET A 199 4.74 23.96 18.48
CA MET A 199 3.58 24.54 17.79
C MET A 199 2.44 24.87 18.75
N ALA A 200 2.16 24.00 19.73
CA ALA A 200 1.11 24.23 20.74
C ALA A 200 1.30 25.53 21.51
N THR A 201 2.54 25.92 21.81
CA THR A 201 2.84 27.18 22.53
C THR A 201 2.71 28.44 21.68
N ARG A 202 2.74 28.30 20.34
CA ARG A 202 2.85 29.42 19.39
C ARG A 202 1.66 29.60 18.46
N LEU A 203 0.62 28.78 18.60
CA LEU A 203 -0.59 28.81 17.73
C LEU A 203 -1.29 30.16 17.65
N ASN A 204 -1.17 31.00 18.72
CA ASN A 204 -1.82 32.31 18.78
C ASN A 204 -1.08 33.43 18.04
N GLU A 205 0.12 33.17 17.50
CA GLU A 205 0.87 34.13 16.70
C GLU A 205 0.37 34.18 15.26
N THR A 206 -0.33 35.24 14.85
CA THR A 206 -1.01 35.35 13.55
C THR A 206 -0.08 35.10 12.33
N GLY A 207 1.20 35.55 12.39
CA GLY A 207 2.18 35.30 11.33
C GLY A 207 2.59 33.83 11.23
N LEU A 208 2.60 33.12 12.32
CA LEU A 208 2.96 31.72 12.41
C LEU A 208 1.86 30.80 11.85
N MET A 209 0.60 31.16 12.04
CA MET A 209 -0.52 30.39 11.48
C MET A 209 -0.44 30.23 9.96
N ILE A 210 -0.02 31.24 9.22
CA ILE A 210 0.14 31.17 7.76
C ILE A 210 1.22 30.15 7.39
N ALA A 211 2.33 30.13 8.13
CA ALA A 211 3.43 29.19 7.86
C ALA A 211 3.07 27.75 8.28
N ILE A 212 2.34 27.56 9.40
CA ILE A 212 1.77 26.26 9.79
C ILE A 212 0.81 25.77 8.69
N PHE A 213 -0.06 26.64 8.20
CA PHE A 213 -0.95 26.34 7.08
C PHE A 213 -0.15 25.89 5.84
N GLY A 214 0.86 26.67 5.45
CA GLY A 214 1.72 26.35 4.29
C GLY A 214 2.43 25.01 4.43
N SER A 215 2.98 24.69 5.61
CA SER A 215 3.63 23.40 5.86
C SER A 215 2.68 22.23 5.74
N ALA A 216 1.49 22.33 6.34
CA ALA A 216 0.49 21.27 6.28
C ALA A 216 -0.02 21.03 4.84
N VAL A 217 -0.23 22.10 4.04
CA VAL A 217 -0.60 21.98 2.62
C VAL A 217 0.50 21.27 1.82
N LEU A 218 1.77 21.64 1.99
CA LEU A 218 2.89 21.03 1.27
C LEU A 218 3.01 19.52 1.61
N LEU A 219 2.89 19.16 2.89
CA LEU A 219 2.92 17.77 3.33
C LEU A 219 1.68 17.01 2.83
N LEU A 220 0.50 17.64 2.83
CA LEU A 220 -0.73 17.04 2.32
C LEU A 220 -0.64 16.74 0.81
N VAL A 221 -0.06 17.64 0.01
CA VAL A 221 0.19 17.41 -1.42
C VAL A 221 1.12 16.21 -1.61
N ALA A 222 2.22 16.11 -0.85
CA ALA A 222 3.18 15.03 -0.94
C ALA A 222 2.51 13.66 -0.65
N PHE A 223 1.75 13.56 0.43
CA PHE A 223 1.07 12.31 0.79
C PHE A 223 -0.17 12.03 -0.08
N SER A 224 -0.87 13.05 -0.55
CA SER A 224 -1.94 12.88 -1.54
C SER A 224 -1.43 12.22 -2.81
N PHE A 225 -0.23 12.58 -3.28
CA PHE A 225 0.43 11.87 -4.37
C PHE A 225 0.72 10.41 -4.00
N LYS A 226 1.38 10.14 -2.87
CA LYS A 226 1.76 8.76 -2.46
C LYS A 226 0.56 7.85 -2.25
N LEU A 227 -0.54 8.38 -1.73
CA LEU A 227 -1.80 7.66 -1.51
C LEU A 227 -2.70 7.62 -2.75
N SER A 228 -2.31 8.30 -3.82
CA SER A 228 -3.10 8.46 -5.05
C SER A 228 -4.45 9.14 -4.80
N LEU A 229 -4.49 10.18 -3.96
CA LEU A 229 -5.72 10.94 -3.68
C LEU A 229 -5.96 11.98 -4.79
N PHE A 230 -7.23 12.29 -5.05
CA PHE A 230 -7.60 13.39 -5.93
C PHE A 230 -7.05 14.73 -5.37
N PRO A 231 -6.51 15.61 -6.23
CA PRO A 231 -6.29 15.52 -7.68
C PRO A 231 -4.98 14.85 -8.09
N PHE A 232 -4.16 14.38 -7.16
CA PHE A 232 -2.81 13.85 -7.36
C PHE A 232 -2.78 12.34 -7.73
N HIS A 233 -3.90 11.76 -8.18
CA HIS A 233 -4.08 10.34 -8.46
C HIS A 233 -3.73 9.91 -9.88
N THR A 234 -3.56 10.85 -10.81
CA THR A 234 -3.51 10.57 -12.27
C THR A 234 -2.37 9.66 -12.71
N TRP A 235 -1.31 9.59 -11.92
CA TRP A 235 -0.18 8.70 -12.18
C TRP A 235 -0.50 7.22 -11.97
N ALA A 236 -1.37 6.90 -11.00
CA ALA A 236 -1.54 5.53 -10.52
C ALA A 236 -2.17 4.60 -11.56
N PRO A 237 -3.22 4.95 -12.32
CA PRO A 237 -3.77 4.09 -13.35
C PRO A 237 -2.74 3.77 -14.45
N ASP A 238 -1.96 4.75 -14.92
CA ASP A 238 -0.96 4.58 -15.96
C ASP A 238 0.22 3.72 -15.48
N VAL A 239 0.69 3.96 -14.25
CA VAL A 239 1.79 3.21 -13.64
C VAL A 239 1.39 1.77 -13.36
N TYR A 240 0.18 1.53 -12.86
CA TYR A 240 -0.30 0.17 -12.62
C TYR A 240 -0.52 -0.58 -13.94
N GLU A 241 -0.98 0.10 -15.00
CA GLU A 241 -1.11 -0.49 -16.33
C GLU A 241 0.26 -0.89 -16.90
N GLY A 242 1.29 -0.06 -16.74
CA GLY A 242 2.64 -0.33 -17.25
C GLY A 242 3.43 -1.36 -16.44
N ALA A 243 3.18 -1.48 -15.13
CA ALA A 243 3.79 -2.50 -14.27
C ALA A 243 3.26 -3.90 -14.60
N SER A 244 3.94 -4.97 -14.14
CA SER A 244 3.35 -6.31 -14.19
C SER A 244 2.12 -6.40 -13.29
N ALA A 245 1.14 -7.26 -13.62
CA ALA A 245 -0.09 -7.34 -12.83
C ALA A 245 0.15 -7.69 -11.35
N PRO A 246 1.04 -8.65 -11.00
CA PRO A 246 1.39 -8.90 -9.60
C PRO A 246 2.00 -7.69 -8.89
N LEU A 247 2.94 -6.99 -9.55
CA LEU A 247 3.58 -5.81 -8.97
C LEU A 247 2.57 -4.66 -8.79
N ALA A 248 1.65 -4.45 -9.74
CA ALA A 248 0.57 -3.48 -9.59
C ALA A 248 -0.33 -3.80 -8.39
N GLY A 249 -0.66 -5.08 -8.17
CA GLY A 249 -1.38 -5.55 -6.98
C GLY A 249 -0.63 -5.25 -5.68
N TYR A 250 0.66 -5.50 -5.64
CA TYR A 250 1.52 -5.18 -4.50
C TYR A 250 1.57 -3.66 -4.22
N MET A 251 1.80 -2.86 -5.27
CA MET A 251 1.87 -1.40 -5.18
C MET A 251 0.57 -0.75 -4.73
N SER A 252 -0.56 -1.38 -5.00
CA SER A 252 -1.87 -0.87 -4.61
C SER A 252 -2.18 -1.03 -3.11
N VAL A 253 -1.37 -1.80 -2.37
CA VAL A 253 -1.56 -2.11 -0.95
C VAL A 253 -0.36 -1.66 -0.11
N VAL A 254 0.78 -2.31 -0.26
CA VAL A 254 1.90 -2.19 0.69
C VAL A 254 2.49 -0.78 0.78
N PRO A 255 2.79 -0.07 -0.33
CA PRO A 255 3.24 1.32 -0.24
C PRO A 255 2.22 2.26 0.41
N LYS A 256 0.93 1.98 0.24
CA LYS A 256 -0.13 2.79 0.84
C LYS A 256 -0.22 2.58 2.35
N ILE A 257 0.02 1.37 2.85
CA ILE A 257 0.10 1.11 4.31
C ILE A 257 1.16 2.03 4.92
N ALA A 258 2.38 2.03 4.38
CA ALA A 258 3.45 2.88 4.90
C ALA A 258 3.10 4.37 4.82
N ALA A 259 2.52 4.83 3.71
CA ALA A 259 2.13 6.22 3.53
C ALA A 259 0.99 6.63 4.49
N PHE A 260 0.02 5.74 4.79
CA PHE A 260 -1.04 6.03 5.76
C PHE A 260 -0.51 6.13 7.19
N VAL A 261 0.45 5.29 7.59
CA VAL A 261 1.08 5.40 8.91
C VAL A 261 1.71 6.78 9.10
N VAL A 262 2.51 7.23 8.14
CA VAL A 262 3.10 8.57 8.19
C VAL A 262 2.03 9.66 8.18
N SER A 263 0.95 9.47 7.40
CA SER A 263 -0.17 10.41 7.36
C SER A 263 -0.90 10.49 8.69
N ILE A 264 -1.10 9.37 9.41
CA ILE A 264 -1.66 9.36 10.76
C ILE A 264 -0.78 10.20 11.71
N ARG A 265 0.54 9.98 11.71
CA ARG A 265 1.46 10.72 12.58
C ARG A 265 1.50 12.22 12.29
N ILE A 266 1.61 12.58 11.01
CA ILE A 266 1.73 14.00 10.60
C ILE A 266 0.40 14.73 10.76
N PHE A 267 -0.68 14.20 10.20
CA PHE A 267 -1.96 14.92 10.16
C PHE A 267 -2.73 14.80 11.47
N GLY A 268 -2.57 13.69 12.23
CA GLY A 268 -3.04 13.58 13.60
C GLY A 268 -2.47 14.70 14.45
N MET A 269 -1.17 14.94 14.40
CA MET A 269 -0.52 16.07 15.09
C MET A 269 -1.20 17.42 14.79
N TYR A 270 -1.50 17.73 13.52
CA TYR A 270 -2.17 18.98 13.18
C TYR A 270 -3.61 19.03 13.69
N ILE A 271 -4.33 17.91 13.66
CA ILE A 271 -5.72 17.82 14.13
C ILE A 271 -5.76 17.97 15.65
N ASP A 272 -4.85 17.32 16.38
CA ASP A 272 -4.71 17.41 17.85
C ASP A 272 -4.39 18.83 18.31
N LEU A 273 -3.63 19.58 17.51
CA LEU A 273 -3.38 20.99 17.72
C LEU A 273 -4.59 21.90 17.46
N GLY A 274 -5.76 21.34 17.11
CA GLY A 274 -6.97 22.10 16.81
C GLY A 274 -6.98 22.79 15.44
N VAL A 275 -6.14 22.37 14.52
CA VAL A 275 -6.06 22.92 13.16
C VAL A 275 -7.19 22.31 12.30
N GLU A 276 -8.45 22.67 12.59
CA GLU A 276 -9.67 22.04 12.06
C GLU A 276 -9.76 22.04 10.52
N TRP A 277 -9.19 23.03 9.83
CA TRP A 277 -9.21 23.04 8.37
C TRP A 277 -8.42 21.87 7.76
N VAL A 278 -7.42 21.28 8.46
CA VAL A 278 -6.71 20.08 8.01
C VAL A 278 -7.68 18.89 7.96
N ARG A 279 -8.46 18.69 9.03
CA ARG A 279 -9.51 17.66 9.09
C ARG A 279 -10.53 17.84 7.96
N VAL A 280 -11.05 19.05 7.79
CA VAL A 280 -12.01 19.37 6.71
C VAL A 280 -11.41 19.08 5.33
N THR A 281 -10.16 19.49 5.09
CA THR A 281 -9.50 19.24 3.82
C THR A 281 -9.34 17.74 3.55
N ILE A 282 -8.95 16.97 4.56
CA ILE A 282 -8.83 15.49 4.46
C ILE A 282 -10.19 14.86 4.12
N LEU A 283 -11.28 15.29 4.78
CA LEU A 283 -12.64 14.82 4.47
C LEU A 283 -13.06 15.14 3.02
N VAL A 284 -12.78 16.34 2.55
CA VAL A 284 -13.07 16.74 1.16
C VAL A 284 -12.27 15.89 0.18
N LEU A 285 -10.96 15.72 0.41
CA LEU A 285 -10.11 14.87 -0.44
C LEU A 285 -10.58 13.40 -0.42
N ALA A 286 -10.99 12.88 0.72
CA ALA A 286 -11.51 11.51 0.85
C ALA A 286 -12.78 11.32 0.00
N VAL A 287 -13.77 12.22 0.13
CA VAL A 287 -15.02 12.17 -0.64
C VAL A 287 -14.78 12.33 -2.14
N LEU A 288 -13.97 13.30 -2.54
CA LEU A 288 -13.63 13.49 -3.95
C LEU A 288 -12.88 12.27 -4.51
N THR A 289 -11.93 11.72 -3.76
CA THR A 289 -11.16 10.56 -4.19
C THR A 289 -12.04 9.34 -4.40
N MET A 290 -12.86 8.96 -3.41
CA MET A 290 -13.73 7.78 -3.55
C MET A 290 -14.77 7.95 -4.66
N THR A 291 -15.32 9.16 -4.84
CA THR A 291 -16.37 9.41 -5.82
C THR A 291 -15.83 9.47 -7.24
N LEU A 292 -14.80 10.29 -7.48
CA LEU A 292 -14.24 10.44 -8.83
C LEU A 292 -13.54 9.16 -9.30
N ALA A 293 -12.82 8.44 -8.43
CA ALA A 293 -12.22 7.18 -8.78
C ALA A 293 -13.26 6.13 -9.17
N ASN A 294 -14.40 6.06 -8.48
CA ASN A 294 -15.49 5.16 -8.85
C ASN A 294 -16.12 5.53 -10.19
N ILE A 295 -16.37 6.82 -10.45
CA ILE A 295 -16.89 7.28 -11.74
C ILE A 295 -15.91 6.92 -12.87
N MET A 296 -14.61 7.14 -12.67
CA MET A 296 -13.60 6.78 -13.66
C MET A 296 -13.48 5.27 -13.87
N ALA A 297 -13.69 4.45 -12.83
CA ALA A 297 -13.70 3.00 -12.93
C ALA A 297 -14.84 2.47 -13.81
N LEU A 298 -16.03 3.12 -13.82
CA LEU A 298 -17.19 2.72 -14.61
C LEU A 298 -16.90 2.69 -16.13
N VAL A 299 -16.09 3.63 -16.61
CA VAL A 299 -15.80 3.82 -18.04
C VAL A 299 -14.57 3.05 -18.51
N GLN A 300 -13.90 2.30 -17.63
CA GLN A 300 -12.73 1.52 -18.04
C GLN A 300 -13.12 0.30 -18.87
N GLU A 301 -12.28 0.01 -19.88
CA GLU A 301 -12.39 -1.14 -20.78
C GLU A 301 -11.37 -2.23 -20.45
N ASP A 302 -10.36 -1.92 -19.64
CA ASP A 302 -9.33 -2.84 -19.16
C ASP A 302 -9.53 -3.15 -17.66
N VAL A 303 -9.55 -4.44 -17.31
CA VAL A 303 -9.79 -4.91 -15.93
C VAL A 303 -8.67 -4.48 -14.99
N LYS A 304 -7.41 -4.47 -15.44
CA LYS A 304 -6.27 -4.05 -14.63
C LYS A 304 -6.36 -2.55 -14.31
N ARG A 305 -6.76 -1.75 -15.29
CA ARG A 305 -6.96 -0.30 -15.12
C ARG A 305 -8.19 -0.01 -14.24
N MET A 306 -9.26 -0.79 -14.37
CA MET A 306 -10.42 -0.72 -13.46
C MET A 306 -10.00 -1.02 -12.02
N LEU A 307 -9.20 -2.09 -11.78
CA LEU A 307 -8.68 -2.39 -10.44
C LEU A 307 -7.74 -1.31 -9.90
N ALA A 308 -7.03 -0.59 -10.77
CA ALA A 308 -6.24 0.57 -10.37
C ALA A 308 -7.12 1.69 -9.80
N TYR A 309 -8.19 2.08 -10.52
CA TYR A 309 -9.16 3.06 -10.02
C TYR A 309 -9.89 2.58 -8.77
N SER A 310 -10.23 1.29 -8.71
CA SER A 310 -10.75 0.64 -7.52
C SER A 310 -9.83 0.89 -6.30
N SER A 311 -8.53 0.67 -6.44
CA SER A 311 -7.57 0.88 -5.34
C SER A 311 -7.44 2.35 -4.92
N ILE A 312 -7.70 3.30 -5.82
CA ILE A 312 -7.79 4.74 -5.51
C ILE A 312 -9.06 5.01 -4.70
N SER A 313 -10.20 4.46 -5.11
CA SER A 313 -11.45 4.59 -4.36
C SER A 313 -11.32 4.03 -2.94
N HIS A 314 -10.72 2.85 -2.76
CA HIS A 314 -10.45 2.27 -1.44
C HIS A 314 -9.53 3.15 -0.58
N ALA A 315 -8.53 3.82 -1.17
CA ALA A 315 -7.71 4.79 -0.46
C ALA A 315 -8.53 6.00 0.03
N GLY A 316 -9.53 6.44 -0.74
CA GLY A 316 -10.48 7.47 -0.32
C GLY A 316 -11.30 7.06 0.90
N PHE A 317 -11.78 5.80 0.97
CA PHE A 317 -12.47 5.26 2.16
C PHE A 317 -11.56 5.29 3.39
N ILE A 318 -10.32 4.86 3.24
CA ILE A 318 -9.36 4.80 4.35
C ILE A 318 -8.94 6.21 4.78
N MET A 319 -8.82 7.15 3.83
CA MET A 319 -8.53 8.55 4.13
C MET A 319 -9.63 9.22 4.96
N ALA A 320 -10.88 8.83 4.76
CA ALA A 320 -11.98 9.28 5.59
C ALA A 320 -11.82 8.84 7.06
N ALA A 321 -11.35 7.62 7.30
CA ALA A 321 -11.07 7.13 8.65
C ALA A 321 -9.95 7.91 9.35
N LEU A 322 -8.92 8.33 8.61
CA LEU A 322 -7.84 9.19 9.15
C LEU A 322 -8.38 10.53 9.66
N ALA A 323 -9.36 11.13 8.98
CA ALA A 323 -9.94 12.41 9.40
C ALA A 323 -10.73 12.33 10.72
N LEU A 324 -11.15 11.13 11.13
CA LEU A 324 -11.87 10.93 12.38
C LEU A 324 -10.98 11.16 13.60
N ASP A 325 -9.69 10.86 13.48
CA ASP A 325 -8.67 11.03 14.52
C ASP A 325 -9.10 10.42 15.87
N THR A 326 -9.48 9.16 15.81
CA THR A 326 -9.94 8.36 16.95
C THR A 326 -9.31 6.97 16.90
N THR A 327 -9.18 6.31 18.05
CA THR A 327 -8.69 4.92 18.13
C THR A 327 -9.49 3.98 17.23
N GLU A 328 -10.82 4.14 17.16
CA GLU A 328 -11.67 3.36 16.24
C GLU A 328 -11.36 3.68 14.77
N GLY A 329 -11.18 4.95 14.43
CA GLY A 329 -10.79 5.40 13.09
C GLY A 329 -9.46 4.80 12.67
N THR A 330 -8.43 4.92 13.49
CA THR A 330 -7.11 4.34 13.24
C THR A 330 -7.16 2.82 13.16
N THR A 331 -7.90 2.15 14.06
CA THR A 331 -8.11 0.69 14.00
C THR A 331 -8.77 0.27 12.66
N SER A 332 -9.73 1.06 12.19
CA SER A 332 -10.42 0.79 10.93
C SER A 332 -9.49 0.87 9.70
N ILE A 333 -8.49 1.74 9.72
CA ILE A 333 -7.46 1.83 8.66
C ILE A 333 -6.69 0.51 8.53
N PHE A 334 -6.15 0.01 9.64
CA PHE A 334 -5.36 -1.22 9.64
C PHE A 334 -6.21 -2.46 9.36
N LEU A 335 -7.41 -2.52 9.94
CA LEU A 335 -8.36 -3.60 9.65
C LEU A 335 -8.69 -3.65 8.15
N TYR A 336 -9.00 -2.50 7.58
CA TYR A 336 -9.33 -2.41 6.15
C TYR A 336 -8.19 -2.92 5.28
N TYR A 337 -6.95 -2.46 5.53
CA TYR A 337 -5.79 -2.90 4.76
C TYR A 337 -5.48 -4.38 4.96
N ALA A 338 -5.59 -4.91 6.18
CA ALA A 338 -5.39 -6.33 6.44
C ALA A 338 -6.36 -7.20 5.63
N LEU A 339 -7.63 -6.80 5.55
CA LEU A 339 -8.66 -7.51 4.80
C LEU A 339 -8.59 -7.27 3.28
N PHE A 340 -8.28 -6.05 2.86
CA PHE A 340 -8.15 -5.66 1.46
C PHE A 340 -6.93 -6.30 0.80
N MET A 341 -5.82 -6.45 1.52
CA MET A 341 -4.55 -6.96 1.00
C MET A 341 -4.72 -8.32 0.33
N PHE A 342 -5.33 -9.29 0.99
CA PHE A 342 -5.52 -10.63 0.44
C PHE A 342 -6.41 -10.62 -0.79
N THR A 343 -7.56 -9.97 -0.70
CA THR A 343 -8.50 -9.89 -1.83
C THR A 343 -7.89 -9.21 -3.04
N ASN A 344 -7.21 -8.10 -2.84
CA ASN A 344 -6.65 -7.31 -3.91
C ASN A 344 -5.42 -7.98 -4.57
N LEU A 345 -4.50 -8.53 -3.77
CA LEU A 345 -3.39 -9.32 -4.30
C LEU A 345 -3.90 -10.54 -5.07
N GLY A 346 -4.94 -11.21 -4.56
CA GLY A 346 -5.62 -12.33 -5.24
C GLY A 346 -6.23 -11.90 -6.58
N ALA A 347 -6.94 -10.79 -6.62
CA ALA A 347 -7.55 -10.26 -7.84
C ALA A 347 -6.51 -9.92 -8.93
N PHE A 348 -5.42 -9.26 -8.56
CA PHE A 348 -4.33 -8.99 -9.48
C PHE A 348 -3.54 -10.25 -9.88
N ALA A 349 -3.38 -11.22 -8.99
CA ALA A 349 -2.77 -12.51 -9.31
C ALA A 349 -3.63 -13.30 -10.33
N MET A 350 -4.96 -13.18 -10.26
CA MET A 350 -5.87 -13.78 -11.25
C MET A 350 -5.65 -13.22 -12.66
N LEU A 351 -5.28 -11.95 -12.81
CA LEU A 351 -4.92 -11.38 -14.12
C LEU A 351 -3.69 -12.07 -14.74
N TRP A 352 -2.84 -12.67 -13.90
CA TRP A 352 -1.63 -13.37 -14.32
C TRP A 352 -1.89 -14.77 -14.86
N ILE A 353 -3.10 -15.34 -14.61
CA ILE A 353 -3.48 -16.68 -15.08
C ILE A 353 -3.62 -16.70 -16.61
N SER A 354 -4.22 -15.70 -17.22
CA SER A 354 -4.58 -15.74 -18.64
C SER A 354 -3.80 -14.74 -19.48
N ARG A 355 -3.33 -15.17 -20.67
CA ARG A 355 -2.65 -14.35 -21.66
C ARG A 355 -3.14 -14.64 -23.06
N HIS A 356 -3.14 -13.62 -23.91
CA HIS A 356 -3.36 -13.83 -25.33
C HIS A 356 -2.09 -14.28 -26.05
N LYS A 357 -2.20 -15.31 -26.89
CA LYS A 357 -1.13 -15.80 -27.75
C LYS A 357 -0.95 -14.89 -28.99
N ASN A 358 -2.03 -14.34 -29.49
CA ASN A 358 -2.06 -13.43 -30.64
C ASN A 358 -2.63 -12.06 -30.23
N ARG A 359 -2.02 -10.99 -30.74
CA ARG A 359 -2.43 -9.59 -30.51
C ARG A 359 -3.65 -9.21 -31.38
N ARG A 360 -4.77 -9.97 -31.33
CA ARG A 360 -6.02 -9.63 -32.04
C ARG A 360 -6.81 -8.54 -31.35
N PHE A 361 -6.62 -8.38 -30.02
CA PHE A 361 -7.23 -7.29 -29.27
C PHE A 361 -6.40 -6.02 -29.42
N ASP A 362 -7.02 -4.87 -29.23
CA ASP A 362 -6.36 -3.59 -29.31
C ASP A 362 -5.02 -3.64 -28.57
N LYS A 363 -3.95 -3.25 -29.26
CA LYS A 363 -2.58 -3.24 -28.73
C LYS A 363 -2.44 -2.40 -27.45
N ARG A 364 -3.47 -1.61 -27.16
CA ARG A 364 -3.54 -0.69 -26.03
C ARG A 364 -3.78 -1.40 -24.70
N TYR A 365 -4.56 -2.51 -24.67
CA TYR A 365 -5.00 -3.14 -23.45
C TYR A 365 -4.46 -4.57 -23.28
N ASP A 366 -3.84 -4.86 -22.12
CA ASP A 366 -3.34 -6.21 -21.78
C ASP A 366 -4.46 -7.12 -21.22
N HIS A 367 -5.50 -6.53 -20.59
CA HIS A 367 -6.57 -7.24 -19.89
C HIS A 367 -7.98 -6.68 -20.18
N PRO A 368 -8.40 -6.58 -21.48
CA PRO A 368 -9.74 -6.11 -21.82
C PRO A 368 -10.82 -7.03 -21.25
N TYR A 369 -12.01 -6.49 -20.99
CA TYR A 369 -13.14 -7.28 -20.43
C TYR A 369 -13.51 -8.48 -21.30
N GLU A 370 -13.46 -8.34 -22.65
CA GLU A 370 -13.76 -9.42 -23.60
C GLU A 370 -12.87 -10.65 -23.37
N LYS A 371 -11.66 -10.47 -22.91
CA LYS A 371 -10.74 -11.58 -22.56
C LYS A 371 -11.32 -12.51 -21.52
N PHE A 372 -12.18 -12.01 -20.66
CA PHE A 372 -12.83 -12.76 -19.59
C PHE A 372 -14.23 -13.28 -19.96
N ALA A 373 -14.72 -12.98 -21.17
CA ALA A 373 -16.04 -13.44 -21.62
C ALA A 373 -16.13 -14.98 -21.64
N GLY A 374 -17.17 -15.52 -21.01
CA GLY A 374 -17.38 -16.97 -20.92
C GLY A 374 -16.31 -17.73 -20.13
N PHE A 375 -15.57 -17.07 -19.28
CA PHE A 375 -14.47 -17.69 -18.51
C PHE A 375 -14.93 -18.88 -17.66
N ILE A 376 -16.20 -18.91 -17.27
CA ILE A 376 -16.82 -20.05 -16.55
C ILE A 376 -16.78 -21.35 -17.37
N HIS A 377 -16.91 -21.27 -18.70
CA HIS A 377 -16.87 -22.43 -19.59
C HIS A 377 -15.44 -22.94 -19.85
N ILE A 378 -14.45 -22.05 -19.68
CA ILE A 378 -13.04 -22.34 -19.97
C ILE A 378 -12.33 -22.80 -18.69
N MET A 379 -12.53 -22.07 -17.59
CA MET A 379 -11.89 -22.32 -16.30
C MET A 379 -12.88 -22.07 -15.15
N PRO A 380 -13.80 -23.00 -14.87
CA PRO A 380 -14.89 -22.80 -13.90
C PRO A 380 -14.38 -22.34 -12.52
N VAL A 381 -13.40 -23.03 -11.98
CA VAL A 381 -12.82 -22.71 -10.65
C VAL A 381 -12.19 -21.31 -10.65
N GLY A 382 -11.46 -20.96 -11.72
CA GLY A 382 -10.86 -19.62 -11.85
C GLY A 382 -11.92 -18.52 -11.93
N ALA A 383 -13.01 -18.75 -12.69
CA ALA A 383 -14.11 -17.80 -12.80
C ALA A 383 -14.81 -17.59 -11.43
N VAL A 384 -15.07 -18.66 -10.68
CA VAL A 384 -15.64 -18.57 -9.33
C VAL A 384 -14.72 -17.80 -8.39
N ILE A 385 -13.42 -18.12 -8.35
CA ILE A 385 -12.45 -17.43 -7.48
C ILE A 385 -12.38 -15.94 -7.83
N MET A 386 -12.27 -15.58 -9.12
CA MET A 386 -12.27 -14.18 -9.53
C MET A 386 -13.57 -13.47 -9.16
N GLY A 387 -14.72 -14.16 -9.32
CA GLY A 387 -16.03 -13.67 -8.89
C GLY A 387 -16.08 -13.40 -7.38
N LEU A 388 -15.53 -14.29 -6.56
CA LEU A 388 -15.43 -14.09 -5.10
C LEU A 388 -14.59 -12.85 -4.74
N PHE A 389 -13.46 -12.63 -5.41
CA PHE A 389 -12.68 -11.41 -5.20
C PHE A 389 -13.44 -10.15 -5.61
N MET A 390 -14.17 -10.19 -6.73
CA MET A 390 -15.00 -9.04 -7.17
C MET A 390 -16.13 -8.75 -6.19
N LEU A 391 -16.83 -9.79 -5.68
CA LEU A 391 -17.86 -9.62 -4.65
C LEU A 391 -17.28 -9.07 -3.34
N SER A 392 -16.10 -9.54 -2.94
CA SER A 392 -15.42 -9.01 -1.76
C SER A 392 -15.06 -7.53 -1.91
N LEU A 393 -14.45 -7.13 -3.04
CA LEU A 393 -14.09 -5.72 -3.33
C LEU A 393 -15.34 -4.82 -3.40
N ALA A 394 -16.45 -5.34 -3.94
CA ALA A 394 -17.73 -4.65 -3.91
C ALA A 394 -18.23 -4.38 -2.48
N GLY A 395 -17.82 -5.23 -1.54
CA GLY A 395 -18.26 -5.15 -0.14
C GLY A 395 -19.53 -5.97 0.11
N VAL A 396 -19.63 -7.14 -0.53
CA VAL A 396 -20.76 -8.07 -0.31
C VAL A 396 -20.43 -8.97 0.89
N PRO A 397 -21.33 -9.09 1.91
CA PRO A 397 -21.13 -10.04 2.98
C PRO A 397 -21.21 -11.49 2.46
N PRO A 398 -20.50 -12.46 3.03
CA PRO A 398 -19.67 -12.39 4.25
C PRO A 398 -18.19 -12.13 3.99
N PHE A 399 -17.79 -11.66 2.81
CA PHE A 399 -16.40 -11.56 2.38
C PHE A 399 -15.61 -10.46 3.12
N SER A 400 -14.27 -10.56 3.06
CA SER A 400 -13.36 -9.79 3.90
C SER A 400 -13.55 -8.27 3.83
N VAL A 401 -13.58 -7.67 2.63
CA VAL A 401 -13.61 -6.21 2.46
C VAL A 401 -14.92 -5.58 2.96
N PHE A 402 -16.02 -6.34 3.00
CA PHE A 402 -17.26 -5.90 3.63
C PHE A 402 -17.04 -5.44 5.08
N TRP A 403 -16.33 -6.26 5.87
CA TRP A 403 -16.06 -5.94 7.28
C TRP A 403 -15.21 -4.67 7.44
N GLY A 404 -14.20 -4.50 6.57
CA GLY A 404 -13.41 -3.28 6.54
C GLY A 404 -14.27 -2.04 6.28
N LYS A 405 -15.15 -2.09 5.26
CA LYS A 405 -16.05 -0.98 4.93
C LYS A 405 -17.01 -0.64 6.08
N ILE A 406 -17.66 -1.65 6.66
CA ILE A 406 -18.61 -1.46 7.76
C ILE A 406 -17.92 -0.87 8.97
N TYR A 407 -16.70 -1.32 9.29
CA TYR A 407 -15.97 -0.81 10.46
C TYR A 407 -15.57 0.68 10.31
N VAL A 408 -15.14 1.10 9.11
CA VAL A 408 -14.90 2.52 8.80
C VAL A 408 -16.18 3.34 8.89
N MET A 409 -17.31 2.84 8.34
CA MET A 409 -18.60 3.53 8.41
C MET A 409 -19.08 3.64 9.86
N GLN A 410 -18.90 2.59 10.67
CA GLN A 410 -19.25 2.61 12.10
C GLN A 410 -18.42 3.64 12.84
N ALA A 411 -17.11 3.69 12.63
CA ALA A 411 -16.25 4.70 13.23
C ALA A 411 -16.70 6.13 12.84
N ALA A 412 -17.10 6.35 11.58
CA ALA A 412 -17.63 7.64 11.13
C ALA A 412 -18.95 8.02 11.84
N VAL A 413 -19.85 7.06 12.01
CA VAL A 413 -21.13 7.28 12.73
C VAL A 413 -20.88 7.59 14.20
N ASN A 414 -20.00 6.81 14.86
CA ASN A 414 -19.65 7.00 16.28
C ASN A 414 -18.97 8.36 16.52
N SER A 415 -18.20 8.85 15.55
CA SER A 415 -17.58 10.19 15.59
C SER A 415 -18.52 11.34 15.19
N GLY A 416 -19.82 11.06 14.93
CA GLY A 416 -20.81 12.07 14.56
C GLY A 416 -20.88 12.43 13.07
N TYR A 417 -20.08 11.81 12.23
CA TYR A 417 -20.03 12.06 10.78
C TYR A 417 -20.99 11.14 9.99
N ILE A 418 -22.28 11.12 10.37
CA ILE A 418 -23.30 10.25 9.73
C ILE A 418 -23.38 10.50 8.20
N TRP A 419 -23.28 11.75 7.76
CA TRP A 419 -23.29 12.10 6.34
C TRP A 419 -22.14 11.40 5.57
N LEU A 420 -20.97 11.25 6.20
CA LEU A 420 -19.81 10.59 5.61
C LEU A 420 -20.07 9.08 5.39
N ALA A 421 -20.69 8.42 6.37
CA ALA A 421 -21.11 7.02 6.24
C ALA A 421 -22.12 6.84 5.10
N ILE A 422 -23.06 7.78 4.90
CA ILE A 422 -24.00 7.77 3.77
C ILE A 422 -23.25 7.91 2.43
N VAL A 423 -22.31 8.86 2.32
CA VAL A 423 -21.48 9.02 1.12
C VAL A 423 -20.67 7.76 0.81
N MET A 424 -20.10 7.12 1.83
CA MET A 424 -19.39 5.84 1.67
C MET A 424 -20.33 4.74 1.16
N GLY A 425 -21.54 4.64 1.71
CA GLY A 425 -22.55 3.67 1.26
C GLY A 425 -22.91 3.86 -0.21
N LEU A 426 -23.16 5.10 -0.63
CA LEU A 426 -23.45 5.43 -2.03
C LEU A 426 -22.26 5.09 -2.95
N ASN A 427 -21.04 5.40 -2.54
CA ASN A 427 -19.85 5.05 -3.29
C ASN A 427 -19.62 3.55 -3.39
N SER A 428 -19.99 2.78 -2.36
CA SER A 428 -19.94 1.31 -2.42
C SER A 428 -20.96 0.76 -3.42
N ALA A 429 -22.15 1.36 -3.51
CA ALA A 429 -23.17 0.99 -4.50
C ALA A 429 -22.70 1.30 -5.95
N ILE A 430 -22.06 2.44 -6.18
CA ILE A 430 -21.46 2.77 -7.49
C ILE A 430 -20.37 1.75 -7.82
N ALA A 431 -19.50 1.42 -6.86
CA ALA A 431 -18.42 0.47 -7.07
C ALA A 431 -18.93 -0.93 -7.42
N ALA A 432 -20.05 -1.37 -6.87
CA ALA A 432 -20.62 -2.67 -7.16
C ALA A 432 -20.86 -2.88 -8.66
N TYR A 433 -21.21 -1.83 -9.41
CA TYR A 433 -21.48 -1.95 -10.84
C TYR A 433 -20.28 -2.46 -11.64
N TYR A 434 -19.10 -1.86 -11.50
CA TYR A 434 -17.95 -2.29 -12.32
C TYR A 434 -17.37 -3.63 -11.88
N TYR A 435 -17.53 -4.04 -10.63
CA TYR A 435 -17.18 -5.40 -10.20
C TYR A 435 -18.16 -6.43 -10.74
N LEU A 436 -19.46 -6.15 -10.66
CA LEU A 436 -20.49 -7.01 -11.24
C LEU A 436 -20.40 -7.09 -12.77
N LYS A 437 -20.01 -5.99 -13.45
CA LYS A 437 -19.73 -6.00 -14.90
C LYS A 437 -18.75 -7.11 -15.27
N LEU A 438 -17.63 -7.28 -14.53
CA LEU A 438 -16.69 -8.36 -14.80
C LEU A 438 -17.31 -9.75 -14.56
N ILE A 439 -18.10 -9.90 -13.49
CA ILE A 439 -18.84 -11.16 -13.22
C ILE A 439 -19.78 -11.48 -14.37
N VAL A 440 -20.54 -10.51 -14.88
CA VAL A 440 -21.43 -10.69 -16.04
C VAL A 440 -20.64 -11.18 -17.25
N TYR A 441 -19.48 -10.56 -17.57
CA TYR A 441 -18.64 -11.04 -18.66
C TYR A 441 -18.19 -12.48 -18.46
N MET A 442 -17.75 -12.85 -17.26
CA MET A 442 -17.23 -14.19 -17.00
C MET A 442 -18.29 -15.29 -17.02
N PHE A 443 -19.50 -15.00 -16.56
CA PHE A 443 -20.53 -16.03 -16.34
C PHE A 443 -21.65 -16.03 -17.37
N LEU A 444 -22.00 -14.89 -17.95
CA LEU A 444 -23.19 -14.73 -18.79
C LEU A 444 -22.90 -14.44 -20.27
N MET A 445 -21.65 -14.11 -20.63
CA MET A 445 -21.29 -13.90 -22.03
C MET A 445 -20.67 -15.16 -22.63
N ASP A 446 -20.80 -15.31 -23.94
CA ASP A 446 -20.19 -16.40 -24.67
C ASP A 446 -18.66 -16.27 -24.71
N PRO A 447 -17.93 -17.40 -24.70
CA PRO A 447 -16.48 -17.39 -24.83
C PRO A 447 -16.05 -16.78 -26.15
N VAL A 448 -14.89 -16.11 -26.14
CA VAL A 448 -14.26 -15.64 -27.39
C VAL A 448 -14.01 -16.84 -28.31
N LYS A 449 -14.43 -16.73 -29.58
CA LYS A 449 -14.42 -17.85 -30.55
C LYS A 449 -13.04 -18.47 -30.81
N ASP A 450 -11.95 -17.77 -30.52
CA ASP A 450 -10.56 -18.23 -30.70
C ASP A 450 -9.91 -18.61 -29.36
N VAL A 451 -10.44 -19.62 -28.67
CA VAL A 451 -9.91 -20.10 -27.36
C VAL A 451 -8.45 -20.55 -27.46
N ASP A 452 -8.02 -21.10 -28.61
CA ASP A 452 -6.63 -21.51 -28.84
C ASP A 452 -5.62 -20.36 -28.79
N THR A 453 -6.08 -19.11 -28.78
CA THR A 453 -5.23 -17.92 -28.63
C THR A 453 -4.96 -17.54 -27.18
N ILE A 454 -5.63 -18.15 -26.20
CA ILE A 454 -5.48 -17.87 -24.78
C ILE A 454 -4.53 -18.90 -24.14
N TYR A 455 -3.46 -18.41 -23.57
CA TYR A 455 -2.50 -19.23 -22.81
C TYR A 455 -2.77 -19.12 -21.31
N TYR A 456 -2.90 -20.27 -20.62
CA TYR A 456 -3.14 -20.32 -19.17
C TYR A 456 -1.84 -20.63 -18.42
N ASN A 457 -1.58 -19.85 -17.39
CA ASN A 457 -0.49 -20.07 -16.45
C ASN A 457 -1.04 -20.71 -15.17
N LEU A 458 -0.91 -22.01 -15.04
CA LEU A 458 -1.35 -22.81 -13.89
C LEU A 458 -0.16 -23.25 -13.02
N SER A 459 0.84 -22.38 -12.89
CA SER A 459 2.01 -22.70 -12.06
C SER A 459 1.62 -22.88 -10.59
N LYS A 460 2.26 -23.85 -9.91
CA LYS A 460 1.98 -24.16 -8.50
C LYS A 460 2.10 -22.94 -7.57
N PRO A 461 3.13 -22.06 -7.70
CA PRO A 461 3.24 -20.88 -6.86
C PRO A 461 2.07 -19.91 -7.05
N LEU A 462 1.63 -19.69 -8.28
CA LEU A 462 0.48 -18.83 -8.56
C LEU A 462 -0.81 -19.38 -7.94
N MET A 463 -1.05 -20.68 -8.10
CA MET A 463 -2.23 -21.34 -7.52
C MET A 463 -2.19 -21.32 -5.99
N ALA A 464 -1.01 -21.47 -5.39
CA ALA A 464 -0.85 -21.36 -3.93
C ALA A 464 -1.20 -19.96 -3.41
N VAL A 465 -0.70 -18.92 -4.06
CA VAL A 465 -1.01 -17.52 -3.68
C VAL A 465 -2.49 -17.23 -3.84
N ILE A 466 -3.10 -17.61 -4.97
CA ILE A 466 -4.54 -17.42 -5.20
C ILE A 466 -5.37 -18.21 -4.18
N GLY A 467 -4.99 -19.46 -3.88
CA GLY A 467 -5.68 -20.29 -2.89
C GLY A 467 -5.61 -19.67 -1.49
N MET A 468 -4.44 -19.20 -1.07
CA MET A 468 -4.26 -18.50 0.21
C MET A 468 -5.10 -17.22 0.28
N ALA A 469 -5.06 -16.40 -0.77
CA ALA A 469 -5.87 -15.18 -0.86
C ALA A 469 -7.38 -15.48 -0.80
N THR A 470 -7.84 -16.55 -1.48
CA THR A 470 -9.24 -17.01 -1.46
C THR A 470 -9.65 -17.45 -0.05
N LEU A 471 -8.83 -18.29 0.59
CA LEU A 471 -9.09 -18.76 1.95
C LEU A 471 -9.16 -17.60 2.95
N ALA A 472 -8.24 -16.63 2.87
CA ALA A 472 -8.29 -15.45 3.72
C ALA A 472 -9.54 -14.59 3.44
N THR A 473 -9.92 -14.42 2.17
CA THR A 473 -11.07 -13.58 1.78
C THR A 473 -12.40 -14.20 2.25
N VAL A 474 -12.59 -15.51 2.05
CA VAL A 474 -13.83 -16.21 2.43
C VAL A 474 -13.85 -16.50 3.92
N GLY A 475 -12.71 -16.86 4.51
CA GLY A 475 -12.58 -17.20 5.93
C GLY A 475 -12.59 -16.00 6.87
N ALA A 476 -12.71 -14.78 6.38
CA ALA A 476 -12.63 -13.56 7.20
C ALA A 476 -13.58 -13.58 8.41
N ILE A 477 -14.77 -14.11 8.24
CA ILE A 477 -15.79 -14.20 9.30
C ILE A 477 -15.28 -14.93 10.57
N PHE A 478 -14.33 -15.86 10.42
CA PHE A 478 -13.83 -16.67 11.55
C PHE A 478 -12.73 -15.97 12.34
N TYR A 479 -11.99 -15.04 11.71
CA TYR A 479 -10.83 -14.37 12.36
C TYR A 479 -11.02 -12.87 12.56
N ILE A 480 -12.12 -12.29 12.10
CA ILE A 480 -12.36 -10.83 12.14
C ILE A 480 -12.35 -10.30 13.58
N GLN A 481 -13.04 -10.94 14.52
CA GLN A 481 -13.14 -10.45 15.89
C GLN A 481 -11.81 -10.50 16.64
N PRO A 482 -11.03 -11.60 16.63
CA PRO A 482 -9.68 -11.60 17.17
C PRO A 482 -8.76 -10.55 16.54
N LEU A 483 -8.86 -10.35 15.22
CA LEU A 483 -8.07 -9.34 14.51
C LEU A 483 -8.41 -7.92 14.98
N ILE A 484 -9.70 -7.57 15.06
CA ILE A 484 -10.13 -6.26 15.59
C ILE A 484 -9.59 -6.04 17.01
N SER A 485 -9.75 -7.01 17.90
CA SER A 485 -9.30 -6.91 19.30
C SER A 485 -7.79 -6.70 19.39
N TYR A 486 -7.01 -7.42 18.58
CA TYR A 486 -5.55 -7.27 18.52
C TYR A 486 -5.14 -5.89 18.00
N LEU A 487 -5.74 -5.44 16.88
CA LEU A 487 -5.45 -4.13 16.28
C LEU A 487 -5.80 -3.01 17.25
N TYR A 488 -6.98 -3.06 17.86
CA TYR A 488 -7.43 -2.06 18.82
C TYR A 488 -6.48 -1.97 20.03
N TYR A 489 -6.06 -3.13 20.58
CA TYR A 489 -5.10 -3.18 21.68
C TYR A 489 -3.77 -2.50 21.33
N MET A 490 -3.19 -2.85 20.18
CA MET A 490 -1.90 -2.32 19.75
C MET A 490 -1.95 -0.81 19.45
N ILE A 491 -3.07 -0.34 18.85
CA ILE A 491 -3.25 1.07 18.53
C ILE A 491 -3.46 1.89 19.78
N SER A 492 -4.30 1.41 20.72
CA SER A 492 -4.48 2.06 22.00
C SER A 492 -3.17 2.13 22.81
N ALA A 493 -2.33 1.08 22.73
CA ALA A 493 -1.01 1.07 23.34
C ALA A 493 -0.04 2.11 22.73
N SER A 494 -0.31 2.57 21.50
CA SER A 494 0.49 3.61 20.82
C SER A 494 0.07 5.04 21.18
N GLY A 495 -0.95 5.21 22.02
CA GLY A 495 -1.44 6.53 22.45
C GLY A 495 -2.42 7.21 21.49
N TYR A 496 -3.00 6.43 20.55
CA TYR A 496 -4.01 6.89 19.59
C TYR A 496 -5.42 6.47 20.01
#